data_d6dd45a96d7da017ffa80b72746caac8
#
_entry.id   d6dd45a96d7da017ffa80b72746caac8
#
_cell.length_a   1.000
_cell.length_b   1.000
_cell.length_c   1.000
_cell.angle_alpha   90.00
_cell.angle_beta   90.00
_cell.angle_gamma   90.00
#
_symmetry.space_group_name_H-M   'P 1'
#
loop_
_entity.id
_entity.type
_entity.pdbx_description
1 polymer ?
#
loop_
_entity_poly.entity_id
_entity_poly.type
_entity_poly.pdbx_seq_one_letter_code
_entity_poly.pdbx_strand_id
1 'polypeptide(L)'
;LLTHQMPDGGMERSIAVVDFGASSTTFSVLRNTKVAYTRDFSFGGQQLTEEIMRTYGLSMEEAGRAKKEGGLPANYQSEVLDPFIDDMCQQVSRSLQFYLAAGAGRVQPEQILICGGCANIPGVADVIASRVGIPAERGDPLGQMKISTRALAQGVKKDATALLTACGLALRSFD
;
A
#
# COMPACT_ATOMS: atom_id res chain seq x y z
N LEU A 1 0.72 4.94 -14.30
CA LEU A 1 -0.02 3.73 -13.93
C LEU A 1 -1.31 4.03 -13.17
N LEU A 2 -1.26 4.87 -12.15
CA LEU A 2 -2.40 5.13 -11.25
C LEU A 2 -3.24 6.36 -11.63
N THR A 3 -2.94 7.04 -12.72
CA THR A 3 -3.60 8.29 -13.12
C THR A 3 -5.11 8.15 -13.31
N HIS A 4 -5.60 6.97 -13.67
CA HIS A 4 -7.03 6.69 -13.82
C HIS A 4 -7.79 6.68 -12.48
N GLN A 5 -7.10 6.53 -11.36
CA GLN A 5 -7.67 6.61 -10.01
C GLN A 5 -7.50 8.01 -9.39
N MET A 6 -6.77 8.91 -10.05
CA MET A 6 -6.51 10.25 -9.55
C MET A 6 -7.54 11.23 -10.09
N PRO A 7 -8.08 12.15 -9.26
CA PRO A 7 -8.91 13.25 -9.75
C PRO A 7 -8.19 14.00 -10.88
N ASP A 8 -8.91 14.30 -11.96
CA ASP A 8 -8.37 15.00 -13.15
C ASP A 8 -7.07 14.37 -13.70
N GLY A 9 -6.89 13.04 -13.55
CA GLY A 9 -5.67 12.34 -13.96
C GLY A 9 -4.42 12.76 -13.16
N GLY A 10 -4.60 13.41 -12.01
CA GLY A 10 -3.52 13.90 -11.16
C GLY A 10 -2.96 15.27 -11.57
N MET A 11 -3.57 15.95 -12.55
CA MET A 11 -3.17 17.30 -12.94
C MET A 11 -3.60 18.32 -11.89
N GLU A 12 -2.70 19.25 -11.56
CA GLU A 12 -2.89 20.26 -10.52
C GLU A 12 -3.28 19.70 -9.14
N ARG A 13 -2.99 18.40 -8.91
CA ARG A 13 -3.33 17.68 -7.69
C ARG A 13 -2.07 17.27 -6.90
N SER A 14 -2.27 17.11 -5.61
CA SER A 14 -1.29 16.51 -4.70
C SER A 14 -1.83 15.15 -4.23
N ILE A 15 -1.19 14.08 -4.61
CA ILE A 15 -1.62 12.70 -4.33
C ILE A 15 -0.50 11.97 -3.60
N ALA A 16 -0.82 11.32 -2.49
CA ALA A 16 0.11 10.44 -1.82
C ALA A 16 -0.03 9.01 -2.37
N VAL A 17 1.09 8.34 -2.60
CA VAL A 17 1.16 6.91 -2.91
C VAL A 17 1.97 6.24 -1.82
N VAL A 18 1.39 5.23 -1.18
CA VAL A 18 2.03 4.47 -0.10
C VAL A 18 2.13 3.02 -0.52
N ASP A 19 3.34 2.56 -0.79
CA ASP A 19 3.61 1.18 -1.19
C ASP A 19 4.10 0.37 0.01
N PHE A 20 3.21 -0.39 0.64
CA PHE A 20 3.52 -1.28 1.76
C PHE A 20 4.09 -2.62 1.25
N GLY A 21 5.40 -2.69 1.13
CA GLY A 21 6.12 -3.88 0.72
C GLY A 21 6.22 -4.96 1.80
N ALA A 22 7.16 -5.88 1.62
CA ALA A 22 7.40 -6.97 2.59
C ALA A 22 8.13 -6.47 3.85
N SER A 23 9.26 -5.79 3.69
CA SER A 23 10.11 -5.31 4.79
C SER A 23 10.22 -3.79 4.87
N SER A 24 9.82 -3.09 3.81
CA SER A 24 9.90 -1.64 3.73
C SER A 24 8.64 -1.06 3.10
N THR A 25 8.37 0.19 3.42
CA THR A 25 7.29 0.99 2.83
C THR A 25 7.88 2.23 2.20
N THR A 26 7.44 2.52 0.98
CA THR A 26 7.75 3.77 0.28
C THR A 26 6.54 4.70 0.34
N PHE A 27 6.74 5.88 0.91
CA PHE A 27 5.78 6.98 0.89
C PHE A 27 6.21 8.01 -0.13
N SER A 28 5.38 8.27 -1.13
CA SER A 28 5.66 9.26 -2.18
C SER A 28 4.52 10.26 -2.29
N VAL A 29 4.83 11.52 -2.52
CA VAL A 29 3.84 12.54 -2.90
C VAL A 29 4.09 12.96 -4.33
N LEU A 30 3.06 12.83 -5.13
CA LEU A 30 3.03 13.27 -6.52
C LEU A 30 2.37 14.64 -6.59
N ARG A 31 2.92 15.50 -7.42
CA ARG A 31 2.36 16.80 -7.76
C ARG A 31 2.39 16.98 -9.28
N ASN A 32 1.27 17.18 -9.91
CA ASN A 32 1.18 17.19 -11.38
C ASN A 32 1.77 15.90 -11.98
N THR A 33 1.44 14.74 -11.41
CA THR A 33 1.95 13.41 -11.79
C THR A 33 3.47 13.19 -11.64
N LYS A 34 4.21 14.18 -11.14
CA LYS A 34 5.65 14.08 -10.88
C LYS A 34 5.91 13.85 -9.40
N VAL A 35 6.91 13.04 -9.10
CA VAL A 35 7.34 12.80 -7.71
C VAL A 35 7.93 14.09 -7.15
N ALA A 36 7.24 14.66 -6.15
CA ALA A 36 7.67 15.86 -5.43
C ALA A 36 8.38 15.54 -4.11
N TYR A 37 8.11 14.36 -3.56
CA TYR A 37 8.70 13.87 -2.31
C TYR A 37 8.66 12.34 -2.29
N THR A 38 9.68 11.73 -1.75
CA THR A 38 9.68 10.29 -1.44
C THR A 38 10.45 10.04 -0.16
N ARG A 39 10.03 9.01 0.57
CA ARG A 39 10.68 8.54 1.79
C ARG A 39 10.41 7.06 1.98
N ASP A 40 11.47 6.32 2.31
CA ASP A 40 11.39 4.92 2.68
C ASP A 40 11.53 4.77 4.20
N PHE A 41 10.88 3.75 4.75
CA PHE A 41 11.02 3.36 6.15
C PHE A 41 10.83 1.85 6.33
N SER A 42 11.45 1.32 7.40
CA SER A 42 11.43 -0.12 7.70
C SER A 42 10.10 -0.50 8.38
N PHE A 43 9.10 -0.78 7.57
CA PHE A 43 7.79 -1.30 7.97
C PHE A 43 7.19 -2.06 6.80
N GLY A 44 6.57 -3.21 7.04
CA GLY A 44 5.94 -3.98 5.97
C GLY A 44 5.26 -5.25 6.43
N GLY A 45 4.74 -6.00 5.47
CA GLY A 45 3.94 -7.20 5.72
C GLY A 45 4.68 -8.36 6.40
N GLN A 46 6.01 -8.31 6.47
CA GLN A 46 6.81 -9.27 7.21
C GLN A 46 6.56 -9.15 8.73
N GLN A 47 6.41 -7.94 9.25
CA GLN A 47 6.10 -7.72 10.67
C GLN A 47 4.77 -8.39 11.07
N LEU A 48 3.76 -8.32 10.21
CA LEU A 48 2.51 -9.05 10.43
C LEU A 48 2.75 -10.58 10.47
N THR A 49 3.61 -11.10 9.59
CA THR A 49 3.93 -12.53 9.59
C THR A 49 4.67 -12.94 10.87
N GLU A 50 5.64 -12.13 11.32
CA GLU A 50 6.39 -12.34 12.55
C GLU A 50 5.48 -12.29 13.78
N GLU A 51 4.50 -11.39 13.79
CA GLU A 51 3.53 -11.31 14.88
C GLU A 51 2.61 -12.55 14.92
N ILE A 52 2.17 -13.04 13.77
CA ILE A 52 1.42 -14.31 13.67
C ILE A 52 2.25 -15.48 14.22
N MET A 53 3.53 -15.57 13.81
CA MET A 53 4.46 -16.60 14.32
C MET A 53 4.56 -16.54 15.84
N ARG A 54 4.78 -15.36 16.37
CA ARG A 54 4.96 -15.13 17.81
C ARG A 54 3.71 -15.48 18.61
N THR A 55 2.55 -15.07 18.12
CA THR A 55 1.28 -15.23 18.83
C THR A 55 0.77 -16.67 18.80
N TYR A 56 0.97 -17.37 17.68
CA TYR A 56 0.38 -18.70 17.48
C TYR A 56 1.41 -19.84 17.43
N GLY A 57 2.69 -19.55 17.62
CA GLY A 57 3.75 -20.58 17.60
C GLY A 57 3.97 -21.23 16.24
N LEU A 58 3.64 -20.53 15.15
CA LEU A 58 3.76 -21.03 13.78
C LEU A 58 5.15 -20.77 13.21
N SER A 59 5.56 -21.63 12.27
CA SER A 59 6.73 -21.35 11.43
C SER A 59 6.46 -20.18 10.47
N MET A 60 7.52 -19.62 9.88
CA MET A 60 7.42 -18.55 8.88
C MET A 60 6.54 -18.97 7.69
N GLU A 61 6.68 -20.19 7.23
CA GLU A 61 5.91 -20.73 6.10
C GLU A 61 4.43 -20.87 6.45
N GLU A 62 4.12 -21.45 7.61
CA GLU A 62 2.74 -21.63 8.08
C GLU A 62 2.06 -20.28 8.32
N ALA A 63 2.73 -19.34 8.98
CA ALA A 63 2.22 -18.01 9.22
C ALA A 63 1.99 -17.23 7.91
N GLY A 64 2.93 -17.33 6.96
CA GLY A 64 2.79 -16.71 5.63
C GLY A 64 1.63 -17.29 4.83
N ARG A 65 1.39 -18.59 4.93
CA ARG A 65 0.23 -19.25 4.30
C ARG A 65 -1.07 -18.84 4.97
N ALA A 66 -1.16 -18.94 6.29
CA ALA A 66 -2.35 -18.60 7.06
C ALA A 66 -2.76 -17.12 6.88
N LYS A 67 -1.78 -16.22 6.78
CA LYS A 67 -2.02 -14.81 6.46
C LYS A 67 -2.73 -14.60 5.12
N LYS A 68 -2.45 -15.44 4.12
CA LYS A 68 -3.01 -15.31 2.76
C LYS A 68 -4.31 -16.09 2.57
N GLU A 69 -4.39 -17.26 3.15
CA GLU A 69 -5.44 -18.25 2.92
C GLU A 69 -6.48 -18.27 4.05
N GLY A 70 -6.16 -17.67 5.19
CA GLY A 70 -6.99 -17.73 6.39
C GLY A 70 -6.65 -18.96 7.25
N GLY A 71 -7.58 -19.28 8.18
CA GLY A 71 -7.42 -20.41 9.10
C GLY A 71 -6.75 -20.04 10.42
N LEU A 72 -6.52 -18.76 10.68
CA LEU A 72 -6.07 -18.27 11.97
C LEU A 72 -7.22 -18.26 13.00
N PRO A 73 -6.91 -18.36 14.31
CA PRO A 73 -7.92 -18.33 15.37
C PRO A 73 -8.81 -17.08 15.35
N ALA A 74 -9.99 -17.17 15.96
CA ALA A 74 -10.98 -16.09 15.96
C ALA A 74 -10.47 -14.76 16.56
N ASN A 75 -9.49 -14.83 17.48
CA ASN A 75 -8.86 -13.66 18.10
C ASN A 75 -7.80 -12.98 17.20
N TYR A 76 -7.48 -13.54 16.03
CA TYR A 76 -6.50 -12.96 15.09
C TYR A 76 -6.81 -11.52 14.73
N GLN A 77 -8.07 -11.22 14.46
CA GLN A 77 -8.47 -9.88 14.07
C GLN A 77 -8.08 -8.87 15.17
N SER A 78 -8.52 -9.09 16.38
CA SER A 78 -8.35 -8.12 17.48
C SER A 78 -6.96 -8.11 18.10
N GLU A 79 -6.26 -9.25 18.14
CA GLU A 79 -4.97 -9.35 18.82
C GLU A 79 -3.76 -9.10 17.91
N VAL A 80 -3.91 -9.31 16.60
CA VAL A 80 -2.79 -9.22 15.67
C VAL A 80 -3.06 -8.25 14.52
N LEU A 81 -4.21 -8.38 13.84
CA LEU A 81 -4.43 -7.62 12.61
C LEU A 81 -4.79 -6.15 12.89
N ASP A 82 -5.68 -5.89 13.84
CA ASP A 82 -6.08 -4.52 14.18
C ASP A 82 -4.89 -3.68 14.71
N PRO A 83 -4.03 -4.18 15.62
CA PRO A 83 -2.80 -3.50 16.01
C PRO A 83 -1.86 -3.22 14.83
N PHE A 84 -1.70 -4.17 13.90
CA PHE A 84 -0.89 -3.96 12.72
C PHE A 84 -1.46 -2.87 11.78
N ILE A 85 -2.78 -2.82 11.61
CA ILE A 85 -3.44 -1.75 10.84
C ILE A 85 -3.28 -0.40 11.53
N ASP A 86 -3.36 -0.35 12.87
CA ASP A 86 -3.09 0.87 13.64
C ASP A 86 -1.66 1.36 13.41
N ASP A 87 -0.68 0.48 13.38
CA ASP A 87 0.71 0.81 13.05
C ASP A 87 0.83 1.34 11.61
N MET A 88 0.15 0.71 10.64
CA MET A 88 0.09 1.24 9.27
C MET A 88 -0.41 2.70 9.24
N CYS A 89 -1.50 2.98 9.95
CA CYS A 89 -2.07 4.33 10.04
C CYS A 89 -1.08 5.33 10.66
N GLN A 90 -0.36 4.93 11.72
CA GLN A 90 0.67 5.76 12.35
C GLN A 90 1.81 6.06 11.40
N GLN A 91 2.28 5.08 10.61
CA GLN A 91 3.34 5.29 9.63
C GLN A 91 2.93 6.28 8.54
N VAL A 92 1.70 6.17 8.03
CA VAL A 92 1.16 7.13 7.05
C VAL A 92 1.08 8.53 7.66
N SER A 93 0.51 8.67 8.85
CA SER A 93 0.38 9.95 9.55
C SER A 93 1.73 10.63 9.80
N ARG A 94 2.73 9.87 10.28
CA ARG A 94 4.10 10.37 10.47
C ARG A 94 4.73 10.81 9.15
N SER A 95 4.54 10.04 8.08
CA SER A 95 5.10 10.36 6.76
C SER A 95 4.50 11.65 6.19
N LEU A 96 3.20 11.85 6.38
CA LEU A 96 2.52 13.10 6.03
C LEU A 96 3.06 14.30 6.83
N GLN A 97 3.24 14.14 8.14
CA GLN A 97 3.82 15.19 9.00
C GLN A 97 5.24 15.56 8.54
N PHE A 98 6.09 14.57 8.25
CA PHE A 98 7.43 14.84 7.71
C PHE A 98 7.39 15.52 6.36
N TYR A 99 6.49 15.10 5.48
CA TYR A 99 6.30 15.76 4.19
C TYR A 99 5.91 17.22 4.35
N LEU A 100 4.93 17.53 5.18
CA LEU A 100 4.45 18.90 5.40
C LEU A 100 5.52 19.77 6.08
N ALA A 101 6.27 19.21 7.01
CA ALA A 101 7.36 19.92 7.72
C ALA A 101 8.59 20.18 6.85
N ALA A 102 8.80 19.43 5.78
CA ALA A 102 10.04 19.47 4.99
C ALA A 102 10.19 20.69 4.06
N GLY A 103 9.22 21.62 4.00
CA GLY A 103 9.39 22.86 3.23
C GLY A 103 8.14 23.69 3.04
N ALA A 104 8.34 25.00 2.83
CA ALA A 104 7.27 25.94 2.53
C ALA A 104 6.59 25.60 1.18
N GLY A 105 5.27 25.79 1.10
CA GLY A 105 4.49 25.54 -0.12
C GLY A 105 4.09 24.09 -0.35
N ARG A 106 4.34 23.19 0.61
CA ARG A 106 3.81 21.82 0.57
C ARG A 106 2.34 21.83 0.99
N VAL A 107 1.53 21.21 0.17
CA VAL A 107 0.07 21.11 0.37
C VAL A 107 -0.26 19.68 0.75
N GLN A 108 -1.19 19.53 1.70
CA GLN A 108 -1.70 18.21 2.09
C GLN A 108 -2.22 17.48 0.86
N PRO A 109 -1.87 16.19 0.69
CA PRO A 109 -2.43 15.37 -0.37
C PRO A 109 -3.96 15.29 -0.25
N GLU A 110 -4.62 15.33 -1.39
CA GLU A 110 -6.08 15.27 -1.47
C GLU A 110 -6.58 13.81 -1.45
N GLN A 111 -5.70 12.87 -1.78
CA GLN A 111 -6.00 11.44 -1.85
C GLN A 111 -4.75 10.63 -1.49
N ILE A 112 -4.98 9.44 -0.95
CA ILE A 112 -3.93 8.43 -0.70
C ILE A 112 -4.24 7.20 -1.54
N LEU A 113 -3.29 6.74 -2.34
CA LEU A 113 -3.34 5.46 -3.04
C LEU A 113 -2.46 4.46 -2.29
N ILE A 114 -3.05 3.36 -1.82
CA ILE A 114 -2.38 2.33 -1.04
C ILE A 114 -2.03 1.16 -1.94
N CYS A 115 -0.74 0.87 -2.05
CA CYS A 115 -0.17 -0.17 -2.88
C CYS A 115 0.61 -1.18 -2.02
N GLY A 116 1.18 -2.18 -2.68
CA GLY A 116 1.91 -3.25 -2.01
C GLY A 116 1.02 -4.37 -1.50
N GLY A 117 1.64 -5.39 -0.93
CA GLY A 117 0.93 -6.59 -0.47
C GLY A 117 -0.09 -6.33 0.65
N CYS A 118 0.20 -5.36 1.54
CA CYS A 118 -0.69 -5.01 2.65
C CYS A 118 -1.95 -4.25 2.20
N ALA A 119 -1.96 -3.67 1.01
CA ALA A 119 -3.16 -3.05 0.45
C ALA A 119 -4.30 -4.05 0.20
N ASN A 120 -4.00 -5.35 0.18
CA ASN A 120 -5.01 -6.41 0.04
C ASN A 120 -5.69 -6.80 1.37
N ILE A 121 -5.29 -6.24 2.50
CA ILE A 121 -6.00 -6.43 3.77
C ILE A 121 -7.40 -5.81 3.64
N PRO A 122 -8.47 -6.60 3.87
CA PRO A 122 -9.83 -6.10 3.71
C PRO A 122 -10.09 -4.86 4.58
N GLY A 123 -10.68 -3.81 3.99
CA GLY A 123 -11.06 -2.58 4.70
C GLY A 123 -9.90 -1.66 5.10
N VAL A 124 -8.63 -2.03 4.83
CA VAL A 124 -7.48 -1.23 5.27
C VAL A 124 -7.50 0.20 4.73
N ALA A 125 -7.96 0.39 3.50
CA ALA A 125 -8.04 1.73 2.90
C ALA A 125 -9.04 2.62 3.66
N ASP A 126 -10.19 2.08 4.02
CA ASP A 126 -11.22 2.81 4.76
C ASP A 126 -10.74 3.18 6.18
N VAL A 127 -10.02 2.27 6.84
CA VAL A 127 -9.43 2.53 8.17
C VAL A 127 -8.38 3.64 8.07
N ILE A 128 -7.47 3.57 7.10
CA ILE A 128 -6.46 4.61 6.87
C ILE A 128 -7.15 5.95 6.55
N ALA A 129 -8.14 5.98 5.66
CA ALA A 129 -8.88 7.19 5.33
C ALA A 129 -9.49 7.83 6.58
N SER A 130 -10.16 7.02 7.42
CA SER A 130 -10.80 7.48 8.66
C SER A 130 -9.80 8.03 9.67
N ARG A 131 -8.66 7.35 9.86
CA ARG A 131 -7.65 7.71 10.87
C ARG A 131 -6.78 8.90 10.45
N VAL A 132 -6.48 9.00 9.16
CA VAL A 132 -5.60 10.05 8.60
C VAL A 132 -6.41 11.30 8.20
N GLY A 133 -7.71 11.16 7.95
CA GLY A 133 -8.58 12.25 7.52
C GLY A 133 -8.38 12.66 6.06
N ILE A 134 -7.85 11.77 5.24
CA ILE A 134 -7.66 11.96 3.80
C ILE A 134 -8.29 10.76 3.09
N PRO A 135 -9.11 10.94 2.04
CA PRO A 135 -9.64 9.86 1.25
C PRO A 135 -8.54 8.90 0.80
N ALA A 136 -8.73 7.60 1.05
CA ALA A 136 -7.76 6.59 0.68
C ALA A 136 -8.42 5.45 -0.07
N GLU A 137 -7.75 4.93 -1.07
CA GLU A 137 -8.22 3.78 -1.84
C GLU A 137 -7.05 2.86 -2.22
N ARG A 138 -7.38 1.63 -2.57
CA ARG A 138 -6.41 0.66 -3.05
C ARG A 138 -5.96 1.01 -4.45
N GLY A 139 -4.64 1.12 -4.66
CA GLY A 139 -4.06 1.36 -5.98
C GLY A 139 -4.24 0.14 -6.90
N ASP A 140 -4.64 0.37 -8.14
CA ASP A 140 -4.77 -0.65 -9.17
C ASP A 140 -3.84 -0.34 -10.37
N PRO A 141 -2.58 -0.79 -10.35
CA PRO A 141 -1.65 -0.55 -11.44
C PRO A 141 -2.04 -1.25 -12.75
N LEU A 142 -2.98 -2.20 -12.70
CA LEU A 142 -3.43 -2.95 -13.87
C LEU A 142 -4.75 -2.43 -14.45
N GLY A 143 -5.40 -1.47 -13.82
CA GLY A 143 -6.76 -1.03 -14.14
C GLY A 143 -6.98 -0.58 -15.58
N GLN A 144 -5.94 -0.07 -16.24
CA GLN A 144 -5.98 0.32 -17.65
C GLN A 144 -5.24 -0.64 -18.60
N MET A 145 -4.70 -1.75 -18.06
CA MET A 145 -3.93 -2.70 -18.86
C MET A 145 -4.81 -3.80 -19.43
N LYS A 146 -4.55 -4.18 -20.68
CA LYS A 146 -5.10 -5.41 -21.25
C LYS A 146 -4.31 -6.60 -20.71
N ILE A 147 -4.98 -7.44 -19.92
CA ILE A 147 -4.36 -8.60 -19.29
C ILE A 147 -4.64 -9.84 -20.14
N SER A 148 -3.61 -10.61 -20.46
CA SER A 148 -3.76 -11.86 -21.21
C SER A 148 -4.52 -12.92 -20.40
N THR A 149 -5.23 -13.83 -21.10
CA THR A 149 -5.95 -14.94 -20.47
C THR A 149 -5.05 -15.81 -19.59
N ARG A 150 -3.79 -16.01 -20.01
CA ARG A 150 -2.80 -16.76 -19.24
C ARG A 150 -2.48 -16.08 -17.90
N ALA A 151 -2.25 -14.76 -17.91
CA ALA A 151 -1.97 -14.01 -16.68
C ALA A 151 -3.19 -13.95 -15.76
N LEU A 152 -4.41 -13.86 -16.32
CA LEU A 152 -5.64 -13.94 -15.53
C LEU A 152 -5.78 -15.31 -14.85
N ALA A 153 -5.48 -16.39 -15.55
CA ALA A 153 -5.50 -17.74 -15.00
C ALA A 153 -4.48 -17.94 -13.86
N GLN A 154 -3.38 -17.19 -13.86
CA GLN A 154 -2.37 -17.16 -12.80
C GLN A 154 -2.74 -16.26 -11.62
N GLY A 155 -3.92 -15.64 -11.62
CA GLY A 155 -4.43 -14.84 -10.50
C GLY A 155 -3.77 -13.46 -10.35
N VAL A 156 -3.16 -12.93 -11.41
CA VAL A 156 -2.44 -11.63 -11.39
C VAL A 156 -3.25 -10.47 -10.79
N LYS A 157 -4.58 -10.50 -10.92
CA LYS A 157 -5.46 -9.47 -10.34
C LYS A 157 -5.48 -9.48 -8.81
N LYS A 158 -5.25 -10.63 -8.19
CA LYS A 158 -5.20 -10.73 -6.71
C LYS A 158 -3.98 -10.00 -6.15
N ASP A 159 -2.88 -10.03 -6.90
CA ASP A 159 -1.61 -9.43 -6.50
C ASP A 159 -1.36 -8.06 -7.16
N ALA A 160 -2.36 -7.50 -7.84
CA ALA A 160 -2.22 -6.26 -8.64
C ALA A 160 -1.55 -5.13 -7.85
N THR A 161 -1.97 -4.90 -6.60
CA THR A 161 -1.41 -3.84 -5.74
C THR A 161 0.09 -4.01 -5.48
N ALA A 162 0.57 -5.25 -5.40
CA ALA A 162 1.99 -5.57 -5.16
C ALA A 162 2.85 -5.44 -6.44
N LEU A 163 2.22 -5.28 -7.60
CA LEU A 163 2.90 -5.20 -8.90
C LEU A 163 3.22 -3.77 -9.34
N LEU A 164 2.94 -2.75 -8.53
CA LEU A 164 3.13 -1.35 -8.90
C LEU A 164 4.54 -1.07 -9.45
N THR A 165 5.56 -1.45 -8.69
CA THR A 165 6.97 -1.25 -9.08
C THR A 165 7.33 -2.04 -10.34
N ALA A 166 6.92 -3.31 -10.42
CA ALA A 166 7.19 -4.16 -11.59
C ALA A 166 6.52 -3.62 -12.87
N CYS A 167 5.26 -3.17 -12.76
CA CYS A 167 4.55 -2.55 -13.87
C CYS A 167 5.20 -1.21 -14.29
N GLY A 168 5.65 -0.41 -13.31
CA GLY A 168 6.36 0.84 -13.57
C GLY A 168 7.66 0.63 -14.33
N LEU A 169 8.44 -0.37 -13.92
CA LEU A 169 9.69 -0.74 -14.60
C LEU A 169 9.45 -1.28 -16.01
N ALA A 170 8.40 -2.10 -16.19
CA ALA A 170 8.06 -2.65 -17.51
C ALA A 170 7.59 -1.60 -18.52
N LEU A 171 7.05 -0.47 -18.04
CA LEU A 171 6.62 0.65 -18.91
C LEU A 171 7.73 1.67 -19.16
N ARG A 172 8.88 1.52 -18.50
CA ARG A 172 10.01 2.42 -18.71
C ARG A 172 10.64 2.14 -20.07
N SER A 173 10.66 3.15 -20.95
CA SER A 173 11.48 3.07 -22.15
C SER A 173 12.95 3.21 -21.75
N PHE A 174 13.78 2.31 -22.23
CA PHE A 174 15.24 2.40 -22.16
C PHE A 174 15.68 2.94 -23.51
N ASP A 175 15.83 4.26 -23.60
CA ASP A 175 16.45 4.94 -24.76
C ASP A 175 17.97 4.89 -24.62
#